data_a913d408c2da8c466cc88d43a1b2b99b
#
_entry.id   a913d408c2da8c466cc88d43a1b2b99b
#
_cell.length_a   1.000
_cell.length_b   1.000
_cell.length_c   1.000
_cell.angle_alpha   90.00
_cell.angle_beta   90.00
_cell.angle_gamma   90.00
#
_symmetry.space_group_name_H-M   'P 1'
#
loop_
_entity.id
_entity.type
_entity.pdbx_description
1 polymer ?
#
loop_
_entity_poly.entity_id
_entity_poly.type
_entity_poly.pdbx_seq_one_letter_code
_entity_poly.pdbx_strand_id
1 'polypeptide(L)'
;MDKIESVVVSGGFDPLHVGHVKMFQEAAKLASKLIVIVNNDDFLMLKKGYVFMPIDERMEIIKNISVVDKVVKAIDTDLTVCQTLNLLAKEENIIVFANGGDRQSEKDISEASVCRDNQIEMKFNIGGGKIQSSSSLVSTTVNKPWGSYKTFEKDKDYLVKIITVNPGEKLSLQSHKHRSEYWLIISGIATVECDGKISYLNRNESIFIPQCSKHRLSNENKEILKVFEAQYGDRLSESDIIRYQDEYDRVE
;
A
#
# COMPACT_ATOMS: atom_id res chain seq x y z
N MET A 1 -9.07 38.34 22.93
CA MET A 1 -9.93 37.16 22.66
C MET A 1 -9.05 35.94 22.82
N ASP A 2 -9.43 35.04 23.70
CA ASP A 2 -8.71 33.80 23.87
C ASP A 2 -8.80 33.00 22.56
N LYS A 3 -7.64 32.44 22.10
CA LYS A 3 -7.61 31.62 20.88
C LYS A 3 -8.42 30.34 21.15
N ILE A 4 -9.19 29.90 20.14
CA ILE A 4 -9.97 28.65 20.21
C ILE A 4 -9.03 27.44 20.33
N GLU A 5 -9.30 26.58 21.29
CA GLU A 5 -8.56 25.32 21.45
C GLU A 5 -8.66 24.45 20.20
N SER A 6 -7.51 23.98 19.75
CA SER A 6 -7.37 23.24 18.50
C SER A 6 -6.68 21.91 18.72
N VAL A 7 -7.15 20.89 18.00
CA VAL A 7 -6.47 19.60 17.83
C VAL A 7 -5.87 19.53 16.43
N VAL A 8 -4.66 18.99 16.32
CA VAL A 8 -3.98 18.77 15.03
C VAL A 8 -3.82 17.30 14.77
N VAL A 9 -4.07 16.89 13.53
CA VAL A 9 -3.69 15.58 12.97
C VAL A 9 -2.82 15.78 11.74
N SER A 10 -1.94 14.82 11.42
CA SER A 10 -1.11 14.89 10.23
C SER A 10 -1.09 13.59 9.45
N GLY A 11 -0.89 13.64 8.14
CA GLY A 11 -0.75 12.46 7.32
C GLY A 11 -0.65 12.72 5.82
N GLY A 12 -0.30 11.65 5.08
CA GLY A 12 -0.26 11.70 3.62
C GLY A 12 -1.65 11.69 2.99
N PHE A 13 -2.58 10.92 3.56
CA PHE A 13 -3.97 10.80 3.07
C PHE A 13 -4.05 10.47 1.58
N ASP A 14 -3.21 9.55 1.13
CA ASP A 14 -2.98 9.29 -0.28
C ASP A 14 -3.04 7.78 -0.61
N PRO A 15 -4.22 7.26 -1.04
CA PRO A 15 -5.52 7.93 -1.05
C PRO A 15 -6.16 8.07 0.33
N LEU A 16 -7.15 8.96 0.41
CA LEU A 16 -8.02 9.06 1.59
C LEU A 16 -8.92 7.80 1.69
N HIS A 17 -9.19 7.35 2.92
CA HIS A 17 -10.05 6.19 3.17
C HIS A 17 -10.84 6.33 4.48
N VAL A 18 -11.80 5.42 4.71
CA VAL A 18 -12.68 5.44 5.88
C VAL A 18 -11.95 5.50 7.23
N GLY A 19 -10.77 4.89 7.33
CA GLY A 19 -9.94 4.96 8.54
C GLY A 19 -9.48 6.38 8.87
N HIS A 20 -9.15 7.19 7.85
CA HIS A 20 -8.83 8.61 8.04
C HIS A 20 -10.06 9.41 8.47
N VAL A 21 -11.24 9.15 7.87
CA VAL A 21 -12.49 9.82 8.27
C VAL A 21 -12.81 9.55 9.73
N LYS A 22 -12.68 8.29 10.19
CA LYS A 22 -12.88 7.93 11.61
C LYS A 22 -11.87 8.63 12.51
N MET A 23 -10.60 8.70 12.11
CA MET A 23 -9.57 9.42 12.85
C MET A 23 -9.94 10.91 13.00
N PHE A 24 -10.41 11.57 11.93
CA PHE A 24 -10.84 12.96 12.00
C PHE A 24 -12.05 13.14 12.92
N GLN A 25 -13.04 12.25 12.83
CA GLN A 25 -14.22 12.29 13.71
C GLN A 25 -13.87 12.12 15.19
N GLU A 26 -12.92 11.25 15.53
CA GLU A 26 -12.47 11.06 16.92
C GLU A 26 -11.56 12.21 17.37
N ALA A 27 -10.67 12.70 16.51
CA ALA A 27 -9.82 13.85 16.84
C ALA A 27 -10.65 15.12 17.09
N ALA A 28 -11.68 15.37 16.30
CA ALA A 28 -12.57 16.53 16.47
C ALA A 28 -13.29 16.59 17.84
N LYS A 29 -13.38 15.47 18.55
CA LYS A 29 -13.95 15.43 19.91
C LYS A 29 -12.98 15.94 20.99
N LEU A 30 -11.70 16.14 20.67
CA LEU A 30 -10.64 16.48 21.62
C LEU A 30 -10.47 17.98 21.82
N ALA A 31 -11.00 18.81 20.90
CA ALA A 31 -10.95 20.27 20.99
C ALA A 31 -12.07 20.89 20.14
N SER A 32 -12.22 22.20 20.24
CA SER A 32 -13.29 22.93 19.53
C SER A 32 -13.00 23.14 18.03
N LYS A 33 -11.74 22.89 17.57
CA LYS A 33 -11.31 23.08 16.19
C LYS A 33 -10.37 21.95 15.77
N LEU A 34 -10.65 21.31 14.64
CA LEU A 34 -9.77 20.31 14.02
C LEU A 34 -8.97 20.91 12.87
N ILE A 35 -7.65 20.85 13.00
CA ILE A 35 -6.71 21.23 11.95
C ILE A 35 -6.05 19.97 11.38
N VAL A 36 -6.08 19.82 10.06
CA VAL A 36 -5.44 18.69 9.36
C VAL A 36 -4.22 19.17 8.59
N ILE A 37 -3.02 18.70 8.95
CA ILE A 37 -1.79 18.90 8.18
C ILE A 37 -1.70 17.79 7.14
N VAL A 38 -1.66 18.18 5.85
CA VAL A 38 -1.52 17.26 4.73
C VAL A 38 -0.07 17.27 4.26
N ASN A 39 0.61 16.12 4.35
CA ASN A 39 1.98 15.99 3.88
C ASN A 39 2.05 16.29 2.38
N ASN A 40 3.06 17.07 1.98
CA ASN A 40 3.25 17.47 0.58
C ASN A 40 3.65 16.28 -0.32
N ASP A 41 3.69 16.51 -1.63
CA ASP A 41 4.00 15.46 -2.60
C ASP A 41 5.45 14.98 -2.50
N ASP A 42 6.40 15.87 -2.15
CA ASP A 42 7.80 15.50 -1.94
C ASP A 42 7.95 14.52 -0.78
N PHE A 43 7.21 14.74 0.33
CA PHE A 43 7.14 13.78 1.44
C PHE A 43 6.68 12.40 0.97
N LEU A 44 5.64 12.34 0.12
CA LEU A 44 5.13 11.06 -0.40
C LEU A 44 6.13 10.38 -1.32
N MET A 45 6.79 11.14 -2.19
CA MET A 45 7.87 10.64 -3.05
C MET A 45 9.02 10.06 -2.23
N LEU A 46 9.48 10.77 -1.18
CA LEU A 46 10.53 10.28 -0.29
C LEU A 46 10.10 9.02 0.49
N LYS A 47 8.84 8.97 0.97
CA LYS A 47 8.35 7.90 1.84
C LYS A 47 7.99 6.62 1.09
N LYS A 48 7.39 6.71 -0.08
CA LYS A 48 6.83 5.55 -0.80
C LYS A 48 7.10 5.51 -2.30
N GLY A 49 7.81 6.52 -2.86
CA GLY A 49 8.27 6.55 -4.25
C GLY A 49 7.21 6.97 -5.27
N TYR A 50 5.99 7.32 -4.84
CA TYR A 50 4.93 7.77 -5.74
C TYR A 50 3.91 8.66 -5.03
N VAL A 51 3.15 9.43 -5.82
CA VAL A 51 1.97 10.19 -5.42
C VAL A 51 0.77 9.60 -6.17
N PHE A 52 -0.25 9.13 -5.46
CA PHE A 52 -1.48 8.62 -6.08
C PHE A 52 -2.46 9.76 -6.36
N MET A 53 -2.63 10.68 -5.40
CA MET A 53 -3.47 11.87 -5.53
C MET A 53 -2.60 13.12 -5.26
N PRO A 54 -2.53 14.10 -6.19
CA PRO A 54 -1.83 15.36 -5.97
C PRO A 54 -2.30 16.07 -4.70
N ILE A 55 -1.41 16.90 -4.11
CA ILE A 55 -1.69 17.60 -2.85
C ILE A 55 -2.98 18.41 -2.90
N ASP A 56 -3.25 19.10 -4.00
CA ASP A 56 -4.42 19.98 -4.13
C ASP A 56 -5.73 19.19 -4.09
N GLU A 57 -5.79 18.02 -4.72
CA GLU A 57 -6.96 17.11 -4.65
C GLU A 57 -7.16 16.57 -3.24
N ARG A 58 -6.08 16.12 -2.57
CA ARG A 58 -6.14 15.62 -1.20
C ARG A 58 -6.65 16.67 -0.23
N MET A 59 -6.13 17.90 -0.34
CA MET A 59 -6.55 19.03 0.48
C MET A 59 -8.02 19.40 0.23
N GLU A 60 -8.45 19.44 -1.03
CA GLU A 60 -9.84 19.78 -1.37
C GLU A 60 -10.82 18.72 -0.83
N ILE A 61 -10.51 17.43 -0.94
CA ILE A 61 -11.35 16.37 -0.37
C ILE A 61 -11.44 16.50 1.16
N ILE A 62 -10.31 16.73 1.84
CA ILE A 62 -10.26 16.84 3.31
C ILE A 62 -11.03 18.06 3.78
N LYS A 63 -10.92 19.19 3.09
CA LYS A 63 -11.64 20.44 3.40
C LYS A 63 -13.16 20.28 3.36
N ASN A 64 -13.66 19.34 2.55
CA ASN A 64 -15.09 19.07 2.43
C ASN A 64 -15.60 18.01 3.45
N ILE A 65 -14.75 17.55 4.39
CA ILE A 65 -15.16 16.68 5.48
C ILE A 65 -15.70 17.53 6.62
N SER A 66 -16.97 17.33 6.99
CA SER A 66 -17.75 18.22 7.87
C SER A 66 -17.14 18.50 9.26
N VAL A 67 -16.25 17.63 9.76
CA VAL A 67 -15.60 17.78 11.08
C VAL A 67 -14.24 18.46 10.99
N VAL A 68 -13.78 18.86 9.80
CA VAL A 68 -12.49 19.52 9.57
C VAL A 68 -12.69 21.01 9.44
N ASP A 69 -12.07 21.80 10.32
CA ASP A 69 -12.20 23.27 10.35
C ASP A 69 -11.10 23.96 9.53
N LYS A 70 -9.90 23.38 9.47
CA LYS A 70 -8.76 23.96 8.74
C LYS A 70 -7.90 22.85 8.12
N VAL A 71 -7.50 23.05 6.87
CA VAL A 71 -6.54 22.18 6.18
C VAL A 71 -5.28 22.97 5.87
N VAL A 72 -4.11 22.40 6.17
CA VAL A 72 -2.81 23.05 6.01
C VAL A 72 -1.88 22.13 5.24
N LYS A 73 -1.22 22.65 4.21
CA LYS A 73 -0.15 21.96 3.50
C LYS A 73 1.12 21.96 4.35
N ALA A 74 1.75 20.80 4.53
CA ALA A 74 3.06 20.72 5.18
C ALA A 74 4.13 21.44 4.35
N ILE A 75 4.93 22.26 5.06
CA ILE A 75 6.08 22.99 4.46
C ILE A 75 7.40 22.25 4.66
N ASP A 76 7.38 21.17 5.44
CA ASP A 76 8.55 20.36 5.75
C ASP A 76 9.10 19.71 4.49
N THR A 77 10.44 19.61 4.41
CA THR A 77 11.18 19.01 3.28
C THR A 77 11.74 17.64 3.63
N ASP A 78 11.43 17.14 4.84
CA ASP A 78 11.84 15.85 5.36
C ASP A 78 10.61 14.95 5.64
N LEU A 79 10.80 13.83 6.32
CA LEU A 79 9.72 12.90 6.67
C LEU A 79 8.99 13.26 7.97
N THR A 80 8.94 14.56 8.33
CA THR A 80 8.27 15.08 9.52
C THR A 80 7.23 16.16 9.17
N VAL A 81 6.52 16.66 10.19
CA VAL A 81 5.71 17.89 10.12
C VAL A 81 6.13 18.88 11.22
N CYS A 82 7.38 18.79 11.66
CA CYS A 82 7.90 19.58 12.77
C CYS A 82 7.86 21.09 12.52
N GLN A 83 8.28 21.53 11.34
CA GLN A 83 8.29 22.96 10.97
C GLN A 83 6.86 23.50 10.87
N THR A 84 5.98 22.75 10.19
CA THR A 84 4.57 23.10 10.03
C THR A 84 3.87 23.20 11.38
N LEU A 85 4.07 22.20 12.25
CA LEU A 85 3.44 22.17 13.58
C LEU A 85 3.93 23.34 14.45
N ASN A 86 5.24 23.64 14.42
CA ASN A 86 5.82 24.73 15.17
C ASN A 86 5.32 26.13 14.70
N LEU A 87 5.09 26.29 13.40
CA LEU A 87 4.46 27.52 12.87
C LEU A 87 3.02 27.64 13.31
N LEU A 88 2.23 26.57 13.19
CA LEU A 88 0.85 26.55 13.61
C LEU A 88 0.68 26.83 15.10
N ALA A 89 1.57 26.33 15.95
CA ALA A 89 1.54 26.59 17.39
C ALA A 89 1.70 28.08 17.76
N LYS A 90 2.31 28.89 16.90
CA LYS A 90 2.40 30.35 17.09
C LYS A 90 1.10 31.09 16.72
N GLU A 91 0.37 30.56 15.76
CA GLU A 91 -0.84 31.17 15.20
C GLU A 91 -2.11 30.71 15.90
N GLU A 92 -2.18 29.44 16.26
CA GLU A 92 -3.33 28.74 16.82
C GLU A 92 -3.07 28.32 18.27
N ASN A 93 -4.11 28.08 19.05
CA ASN A 93 -4.01 27.48 20.38
C ASN A 93 -4.10 25.96 20.27
N ILE A 94 -3.01 25.30 19.86
CA ILE A 94 -2.97 23.85 19.70
C ILE A 94 -2.75 23.22 21.08
N ILE A 95 -3.74 22.46 21.57
CA ILE A 95 -3.67 21.76 22.85
C ILE A 95 -3.35 20.27 22.67
N VAL A 96 -3.68 19.68 21.50
CA VAL A 96 -3.48 18.25 21.22
C VAL A 96 -2.89 18.03 19.82
N PHE A 97 -1.87 17.17 19.73
CA PHE A 97 -1.43 16.53 18.49
C PHE A 97 -1.87 15.06 18.52
N ALA A 98 -2.85 14.73 17.67
CA ALA A 98 -3.52 13.45 17.67
C ALA A 98 -2.95 12.52 16.61
N ASN A 99 -2.54 11.32 17.01
CA ASN A 99 -1.93 10.30 16.17
C ASN A 99 -2.86 9.09 16.03
N GLY A 100 -3.09 8.66 14.80
CA GLY A 100 -3.87 7.48 14.47
C GLY A 100 -3.01 6.24 14.16
N GLY A 101 -3.67 5.09 13.97
CA GLY A 101 -3.05 3.88 13.46
C GLY A 101 -2.16 3.16 14.46
N ASP A 102 -0.95 2.87 14.04
CA ASP A 102 0.04 1.99 14.65
C ASP A 102 1.05 2.73 15.57
N ARG A 103 0.93 4.06 15.72
CA ARG A 103 1.79 4.85 16.62
C ARG A 103 1.30 4.72 18.06
N GLN A 104 2.15 4.18 18.93
CA GLN A 104 1.78 3.83 20.31
C GLN A 104 2.53 4.63 21.38
N SER A 105 3.63 5.31 21.00
CA SER A 105 4.46 6.04 21.96
C SER A 105 5.14 7.26 21.35
N GLU A 106 5.56 8.19 22.22
CA GLU A 106 6.34 9.37 21.83
C GLU A 106 7.68 9.05 21.16
N LYS A 107 8.24 7.87 21.44
CA LYS A 107 9.54 7.45 20.89
C LYS A 107 9.49 7.23 19.38
N ASP A 108 8.30 7.01 18.85
CA ASP A 108 8.06 6.71 17.44
C ASP A 108 7.69 7.96 16.62
N ILE A 109 7.73 9.16 17.25
CA ILE A 109 7.21 10.40 16.67
C ILE A 109 8.28 11.50 16.70
N SER A 110 8.70 11.93 15.53
CA SER A 110 9.68 13.02 15.35
C SER A 110 9.18 14.35 15.93
N GLU A 111 7.88 14.57 15.92
CA GLU A 111 7.21 15.78 16.40
C GLU A 111 7.17 15.90 17.93
N ALA A 112 7.61 14.89 18.68
CA ALA A 112 7.56 14.86 20.14
C ALA A 112 8.34 16.04 20.80
N SER A 113 9.47 16.46 20.25
CA SER A 113 10.20 17.64 20.75
C SER A 113 9.40 18.93 20.57
N VAL A 114 8.83 19.12 19.37
CA VAL A 114 8.01 20.30 19.07
C VAL A 114 6.76 20.36 19.96
N CYS A 115 6.13 19.21 20.21
CA CYS A 115 4.98 19.15 21.12
C CYS A 115 5.35 19.55 22.55
N ARG A 116 6.48 19.05 23.06
CA ARG A 116 6.96 19.45 24.42
C ARG A 116 7.29 20.95 24.52
N ASP A 117 8.02 21.47 23.52
CA ASP A 117 8.45 22.89 23.51
C ASP A 117 7.24 23.85 23.44
N ASN A 118 6.15 23.44 22.82
CA ASN A 118 4.92 24.22 22.68
C ASN A 118 3.80 23.79 23.65
N GLN A 119 4.08 22.90 24.62
CA GLN A 119 3.10 22.39 25.62
C GLN A 119 1.86 21.73 24.99
N ILE A 120 2.06 21.03 23.87
CA ILE A 120 1.03 20.30 23.14
C ILE A 120 0.97 18.85 23.67
N GLU A 121 -0.19 18.42 24.14
CA GLU A 121 -0.43 17.03 24.54
C GLU A 121 -0.41 16.11 23.31
N MET A 122 0.27 14.96 23.39
CA MET A 122 0.22 13.94 22.33
C MET A 122 -0.78 12.84 22.69
N LYS A 123 -1.73 12.57 21.79
CA LYS A 123 -2.68 11.46 21.92
C LYS A 123 -2.48 10.44 20.82
N PHE A 124 -2.62 9.17 21.19
CA PHE A 124 -2.33 8.01 20.33
C PHE A 124 -3.58 7.18 20.10
N ASN A 125 -3.54 6.32 19.09
CA ASN A 125 -4.60 5.38 18.74
C ASN A 125 -5.96 6.06 18.46
N ILE A 126 -5.94 7.29 17.93
CA ILE A 126 -7.14 8.03 17.58
C ILE A 126 -7.77 7.42 16.31
N GLY A 127 -9.09 7.13 16.37
CA GLY A 127 -9.82 6.44 15.30
C GLY A 127 -9.83 4.92 15.42
N GLY A 128 -9.24 4.37 16.50
CA GLY A 128 -9.20 2.92 16.76
C GLY A 128 -8.15 2.17 15.96
N GLY A 129 -8.21 0.83 16.02
CA GLY A 129 -7.25 -0.04 15.32
C GLY A 129 -7.24 0.17 13.80
N LYS A 130 -6.13 -0.18 13.16
CA LYS A 130 -5.90 -0.01 11.71
C LYS A 130 -6.94 -0.79 10.89
N ILE A 131 -7.93 -0.09 10.36
CA ILE A 131 -8.99 -0.68 9.54
C ILE A 131 -8.51 -0.91 8.11
N GLN A 132 -7.67 -0.01 7.59
CA GLN A 132 -7.19 0.01 6.21
C GLN A 132 -5.90 0.84 6.10
N SER A 133 -5.13 0.67 5.03
CA SER A 133 -4.01 1.57 4.72
C SER A 133 -4.11 2.09 3.29
N SER A 134 -3.69 3.33 3.08
CA SER A 134 -3.62 3.93 1.74
C SER A 134 -2.79 3.07 0.78
N SER A 135 -1.66 2.52 1.25
CA SER A 135 -0.81 1.65 0.44
C SER A 135 -1.49 0.34 0.04
N SER A 136 -2.37 -0.24 0.89
CA SER A 136 -3.11 -1.46 0.53
C SER A 136 -4.23 -1.18 -0.46
N LEU A 137 -4.81 0.02 -0.47
CA LEU A 137 -5.81 0.43 -1.46
C LEU A 137 -5.23 0.63 -2.86
N VAL A 138 -4.01 1.16 -2.94
CA VAL A 138 -3.29 1.37 -4.19
C VAL A 138 -2.52 0.12 -4.62
N SER A 139 -2.25 -0.79 -3.67
CA SER A 139 -1.55 -2.04 -3.97
C SER A 139 -2.46 -2.97 -4.77
N THR A 140 -2.08 -3.24 -6.00
CA THR A 140 -2.66 -4.28 -6.85
C THR A 140 -2.20 -5.69 -6.45
N THR A 141 -1.69 -5.86 -5.22
CA THR A 141 -1.26 -7.16 -4.70
C THR A 141 -2.46 -8.00 -4.29
N VAL A 142 -2.57 -9.15 -4.89
CA VAL A 142 -3.60 -10.16 -4.59
C VAL A 142 -2.94 -11.30 -3.83
N ASN A 143 -3.42 -11.55 -2.59
CA ASN A 143 -2.96 -12.68 -1.79
C ASN A 143 -3.65 -13.98 -2.23
N LYS A 144 -2.88 -15.05 -2.26
CA LYS A 144 -3.30 -16.42 -2.57
C LYS A 144 -2.71 -17.36 -1.52
N PRO A 145 -3.24 -18.59 -1.35
CA PRO A 145 -2.67 -19.53 -0.39
C PRO A 145 -1.17 -19.81 -0.61
N TRP A 146 -0.72 -19.87 -1.85
CA TRP A 146 0.67 -20.12 -2.23
C TRP A 146 1.60 -18.89 -2.14
N GLY A 147 1.07 -17.69 -1.82
CA GLY A 147 1.83 -16.44 -1.79
C GLY A 147 1.02 -15.25 -2.29
N SER A 148 1.52 -14.53 -3.28
CA SER A 148 0.82 -13.37 -3.83
C SER A 148 1.27 -13.03 -5.24
N TYR A 149 0.48 -12.20 -5.92
CA TYR A 149 0.96 -11.51 -7.11
C TYR A 149 0.60 -10.02 -7.07
N LYS A 150 1.42 -9.21 -7.72
CA LYS A 150 1.19 -7.78 -7.91
C LYS A 150 1.21 -7.46 -9.41
N THR A 151 0.10 -6.90 -9.91
CA THR A 151 0.02 -6.38 -11.27
C THR A 151 0.65 -4.99 -11.33
N PHE A 152 1.54 -4.78 -12.30
CA PHE A 152 2.21 -3.51 -12.54
C PHE A 152 1.59 -2.77 -13.70
N GLU A 153 1.23 -3.49 -14.75
CA GLU A 153 0.66 -2.90 -15.95
C GLU A 153 -0.29 -3.91 -16.62
N LYS A 154 -1.35 -3.39 -17.21
CA LYS A 154 -2.31 -4.17 -17.99
C LYS A 154 -2.83 -3.31 -19.12
N ASP A 155 -2.75 -3.84 -20.33
CA ASP A 155 -3.34 -3.25 -21.54
C ASP A 155 -4.26 -4.27 -22.22
N LYS A 156 -4.66 -3.99 -23.43
CA LYS A 156 -5.61 -4.79 -24.20
C LYS A 156 -5.06 -6.20 -24.49
N ASP A 157 -3.79 -6.30 -24.83
CA ASP A 157 -3.12 -7.50 -25.37
C ASP A 157 -1.93 -7.98 -24.53
N TYR A 158 -1.57 -7.25 -23.44
CA TYR A 158 -0.55 -7.71 -22.50
C TYR A 158 -0.87 -7.37 -21.05
N LEU A 159 -0.26 -8.14 -20.13
CA LEU A 159 -0.30 -7.90 -18.68
C LEU A 159 1.05 -8.25 -18.06
N VAL A 160 1.53 -7.39 -17.15
CA VAL A 160 2.79 -7.57 -16.43
C VAL A 160 2.53 -7.67 -14.94
N LYS A 161 3.07 -8.70 -14.30
CA LYS A 161 2.98 -8.87 -12.83
C LYS A 161 4.25 -9.49 -12.22
N ILE A 162 4.41 -9.32 -10.93
CA ILE A 162 5.36 -10.08 -10.11
C ILE A 162 4.57 -11.11 -9.31
N ILE A 163 4.95 -12.36 -9.44
CA ILE A 163 4.48 -13.47 -8.63
C ILE A 163 5.49 -13.71 -7.51
N THR A 164 5.00 -13.84 -6.29
CA THR A 164 5.78 -14.20 -5.11
C THR A 164 5.26 -15.53 -4.59
N VAL A 165 6.10 -16.57 -4.54
CA VAL A 165 5.73 -17.91 -4.07
C VAL A 165 6.46 -18.19 -2.77
N ASN A 166 5.70 -18.54 -1.73
CA ASN A 166 6.23 -18.88 -0.41
C ASN A 166 7.07 -20.19 -0.47
N PRO A 167 7.99 -20.40 0.46
CA PRO A 167 8.73 -21.65 0.59
C PRO A 167 7.81 -22.88 0.68
N GLY A 168 8.10 -23.91 -0.11
CA GLY A 168 7.33 -25.14 -0.17
C GLY A 168 6.01 -25.08 -0.93
N GLU A 169 5.61 -23.91 -1.43
CA GLU A 169 4.31 -23.70 -2.08
C GLU A 169 4.41 -23.78 -3.61
N LYS A 170 3.26 -24.03 -4.23
CA LYS A 170 3.15 -24.11 -5.69
C LYS A 170 1.81 -23.60 -6.21
N LEU A 171 1.79 -23.16 -7.45
CA LEU A 171 0.57 -22.81 -8.15
C LEU A 171 -0.14 -24.09 -8.66
N SER A 172 -1.38 -23.95 -9.10
CA SER A 172 -2.09 -25.05 -9.77
C SER A 172 -1.37 -25.50 -11.05
N LEU A 173 -1.52 -26.79 -11.40
CA LEU A 173 -1.23 -27.23 -12.78
C LEU A 173 -2.37 -26.70 -13.66
N GLN A 174 -2.04 -25.82 -14.59
CA GLN A 174 -3.02 -25.03 -15.34
C GLN A 174 -2.62 -24.84 -16.81
N SER A 175 -3.58 -24.42 -17.62
CA SER A 175 -3.33 -23.94 -18.99
C SER A 175 -4.22 -22.75 -19.31
N HIS A 176 -3.87 -22.04 -20.39
CA HIS A 176 -4.59 -20.85 -20.88
C HIS A 176 -4.88 -21.00 -22.37
N LYS A 177 -6.15 -20.76 -22.77
CA LYS A 177 -6.54 -20.86 -24.17
C LYS A 177 -6.22 -19.61 -25.00
N HIS A 178 -6.11 -18.46 -24.34
CA HIS A 178 -6.11 -17.17 -25.00
C HIS A 178 -4.84 -16.35 -24.76
N ARG A 179 -3.87 -16.88 -23.99
CA ARG A 179 -2.61 -16.20 -23.71
C ARG A 179 -1.42 -17.15 -23.64
N SER A 180 -0.25 -16.61 -23.93
CA SER A 180 1.07 -17.19 -23.61
C SER A 180 1.68 -16.38 -22.46
N GLU A 181 2.70 -16.96 -21.81
CA GLU A 181 3.37 -16.32 -20.68
C GLU A 181 4.88 -16.39 -20.84
N TYR A 182 5.58 -15.35 -20.40
CA TYR A 182 7.02 -15.31 -20.30
C TYR A 182 7.40 -15.08 -18.84
N TRP A 183 8.17 -15.99 -18.27
CA TRP A 183 8.61 -15.95 -16.88
C TRP A 183 10.11 -15.69 -16.80
N LEU A 184 10.53 -14.71 -15.99
CA LEU A 184 11.91 -14.41 -15.64
C LEU A 184 12.08 -14.50 -14.13
N ILE A 185 13.07 -15.26 -13.65
CA ILE A 185 13.31 -15.44 -12.23
C ILE A 185 14.06 -14.23 -11.68
N ILE A 186 13.42 -13.50 -10.74
CA ILE A 186 14.01 -12.33 -10.08
C ILE A 186 14.86 -12.76 -8.88
N SER A 187 14.34 -13.69 -8.06
CA SER A 187 15.05 -14.22 -6.89
C SER A 187 14.53 -15.62 -6.54
N GLY A 188 15.38 -16.42 -5.91
CA GLY A 188 15.12 -17.82 -5.60
C GLY A 188 15.40 -18.74 -6.78
N ILE A 189 14.96 -19.99 -6.67
CA ILE A 189 15.07 -21.03 -7.73
C ILE A 189 13.64 -21.52 -7.99
N ALA A 190 13.22 -21.47 -9.24
CA ALA A 190 11.91 -21.94 -9.66
C ALA A 190 11.97 -23.38 -10.16
N THR A 191 11.06 -24.22 -9.71
CA THR A 191 10.74 -25.49 -10.38
C THR A 191 9.55 -25.23 -11.30
N VAL A 192 9.76 -25.41 -12.61
CA VAL A 192 8.74 -25.19 -13.64
C VAL A 192 8.43 -26.54 -14.32
N GLU A 193 7.17 -26.95 -14.24
CA GLU A 193 6.60 -28.02 -15.04
C GLU A 193 5.92 -27.41 -16.27
N CYS A 194 6.29 -27.84 -17.49
CA CYS A 194 5.65 -27.43 -18.72
C CYS A 194 5.49 -28.64 -19.64
N ASP A 195 4.26 -29.00 -19.97
CA ASP A 195 3.87 -30.17 -20.77
C ASP A 195 4.57 -31.47 -20.32
N GLY A 196 4.65 -31.67 -19.00
CA GLY A 196 5.27 -32.84 -18.35
C GLY A 196 6.80 -32.77 -18.24
N LYS A 197 7.45 -31.73 -18.79
CA LYS A 197 8.89 -31.52 -18.62
C LYS A 197 9.15 -30.62 -17.42
N ILE A 198 10.01 -31.07 -16.52
CA ILE A 198 10.47 -30.30 -15.36
C ILE A 198 11.77 -29.56 -15.71
N SER A 199 11.84 -28.28 -15.34
CA SER A 199 13.02 -27.43 -15.48
C SER A 199 13.25 -26.67 -14.17
N TYR A 200 14.52 -26.51 -13.80
CA TYR A 200 14.94 -25.70 -12.64
C TYR A 200 15.58 -24.43 -13.17
N LEU A 201 15.02 -23.28 -12.78
CA LEU A 201 15.46 -21.99 -13.26
C LEU A 201 16.01 -21.16 -12.10
N ASN A 202 17.23 -20.69 -12.25
CA ASN A 202 17.92 -19.81 -11.32
C ASN A 202 17.60 -18.34 -11.62
N ARG A 203 18.03 -17.46 -10.73
CA ARG A 203 17.95 -16.00 -10.95
C ARG A 203 18.53 -15.62 -12.33
N ASN A 204 17.84 -14.72 -13.03
CA ASN A 204 18.10 -14.25 -14.40
C ASN A 204 17.85 -15.28 -15.51
N GLU A 205 17.41 -16.49 -15.19
CA GLU A 205 16.95 -17.44 -16.19
C GLU A 205 15.46 -17.25 -16.47
N SER A 206 15.02 -17.64 -17.67
CA SER A 206 13.66 -17.40 -18.13
C SER A 206 13.12 -18.59 -18.93
N ILE A 207 11.79 -18.64 -19.03
CA ILE A 207 11.08 -19.63 -19.81
C ILE A 207 9.88 -19.00 -20.52
N PHE A 208 9.62 -19.42 -21.74
CA PHE A 208 8.40 -19.12 -22.47
C PHE A 208 7.40 -20.28 -22.30
N ILE A 209 6.19 -19.95 -21.89
CA ILE A 209 5.06 -20.89 -21.77
C ILE A 209 4.10 -20.62 -22.93
N PRO A 210 4.03 -21.52 -23.91
CA PRO A 210 3.13 -21.37 -25.05
C PRO A 210 1.66 -21.41 -24.62
N GLN A 211 0.81 -20.78 -25.41
CA GLN A 211 -0.63 -20.91 -25.31
C GLN A 211 -1.05 -22.40 -25.32
N CYS A 212 -2.02 -22.76 -24.49
CA CYS A 212 -2.55 -24.12 -24.30
C CYS A 212 -1.58 -25.12 -23.61
N SER A 213 -0.33 -24.79 -23.35
CA SER A 213 0.59 -25.66 -22.61
C SER A 213 0.19 -25.81 -21.15
N LYS A 214 0.21 -27.04 -20.65
CA LYS A 214 -0.02 -27.33 -19.22
C LYS A 214 1.24 -26.98 -18.44
N HIS A 215 1.12 -26.10 -17.47
CA HIS A 215 2.28 -25.63 -16.72
C HIS A 215 1.98 -25.39 -15.24
N ARG A 216 3.04 -25.41 -14.43
CA ARG A 216 3.02 -25.16 -13.00
C ARG A 216 4.31 -24.45 -12.59
N LEU A 217 4.19 -23.46 -11.70
CA LEU A 217 5.30 -22.84 -10.99
C LEU A 217 5.32 -23.36 -9.55
N SER A 218 6.47 -23.82 -9.08
CA SER A 218 6.68 -24.32 -7.72
C SER A 218 7.92 -23.70 -7.09
N ASN A 219 7.88 -23.51 -5.78
CA ASN A 219 9.02 -23.14 -4.95
C ASN A 219 9.34 -24.28 -3.97
N GLU A 220 10.25 -25.14 -4.33
CA GLU A 220 10.67 -26.28 -3.50
C GLU A 220 11.78 -25.90 -2.49
N ASN A 221 12.16 -24.62 -2.45
CA ASN A 221 13.25 -24.12 -1.62
C ASN A 221 12.75 -23.45 -0.33
N LYS A 222 13.72 -23.08 0.55
CA LYS A 222 13.44 -22.42 1.84
C LYS A 222 13.34 -20.90 1.72
N GLU A 223 13.70 -20.32 0.58
CA GLU A 223 13.68 -18.90 0.32
C GLU A 223 12.45 -18.52 -0.52
N ILE A 224 12.04 -17.26 -0.44
CA ILE A 224 10.94 -16.73 -1.24
C ILE A 224 11.36 -16.69 -2.72
N LEU A 225 10.54 -17.28 -3.58
CA LEU A 225 10.68 -17.19 -5.03
C LEU A 225 9.93 -15.95 -5.54
N LYS A 226 10.59 -15.15 -6.38
CA LYS A 226 9.95 -14.05 -7.13
C LYS A 226 10.17 -14.22 -8.62
N VAL A 227 9.07 -14.13 -9.36
CA VAL A 227 9.03 -14.30 -10.82
C VAL A 227 8.37 -13.07 -11.45
N PHE A 228 9.05 -12.46 -12.40
CA PHE A 228 8.42 -11.52 -13.32
C PHE A 228 7.67 -12.33 -14.37
N GLU A 229 6.40 -12.02 -14.57
CA GLU A 229 5.53 -12.63 -15.56
C GLU A 229 5.00 -11.59 -16.52
N ALA A 230 5.21 -11.79 -17.82
CA ALA A 230 4.54 -11.07 -18.88
C ALA A 230 3.58 -12.02 -19.61
N GLN A 231 2.30 -11.66 -19.64
CA GLN A 231 1.25 -12.37 -20.37
C GLN A 231 0.95 -11.64 -21.68
N TYR A 232 0.74 -12.37 -22.76
CA TYR A 232 0.38 -11.85 -24.08
C TYR A 232 -0.80 -12.63 -24.65
N GLY A 233 -1.83 -11.94 -25.09
CA GLY A 233 -3.01 -12.59 -25.67
C GLY A 233 -4.23 -11.69 -25.75
N ASP A 234 -5.29 -12.20 -26.35
CA ASP A 234 -6.56 -11.48 -26.55
C ASP A 234 -7.50 -11.55 -25.33
N ARG A 235 -7.25 -12.45 -24.37
CA ARG A 235 -7.97 -12.55 -23.09
C ARG A 235 -7.01 -12.73 -21.93
N LEU A 236 -6.83 -11.65 -21.14
CA LEU A 236 -5.96 -11.58 -19.97
C LEU A 236 -6.81 -11.56 -18.68
N SER A 237 -7.51 -12.65 -18.43
CA SER A 237 -8.46 -12.79 -17.31
C SER A 237 -8.19 -14.07 -16.53
N GLU A 238 -8.46 -14.05 -15.22
CA GLU A 238 -8.43 -15.25 -14.37
C GLU A 238 -9.46 -16.32 -14.84
N SER A 239 -10.52 -15.93 -15.58
CA SER A 239 -11.47 -16.85 -16.18
C SER A 239 -10.92 -17.66 -17.37
N ASP A 240 -9.72 -17.35 -17.88
CA ASP A 240 -9.01 -18.15 -18.89
C ASP A 240 -8.15 -19.25 -18.28
N ILE A 241 -8.14 -19.42 -16.96
CA ILE A 241 -7.38 -20.46 -16.27
C ILE A 241 -8.16 -21.76 -16.27
N ILE A 242 -7.62 -22.79 -16.92
CA ILE A 242 -8.11 -24.16 -16.81
C ILE A 242 -7.19 -24.88 -15.82
N ARG A 243 -7.73 -25.29 -14.66
CA ARG A 243 -6.98 -26.00 -13.61
C ARG A 243 -7.15 -27.51 -13.75
N TYR A 244 -6.03 -28.22 -13.70
CA TYR A 244 -6.00 -29.69 -13.76
C TYR A 244 -5.73 -30.32 -12.40
N GLN A 245 -4.88 -29.64 -11.58
CA GLN A 245 -4.55 -30.05 -10.22
C GLN A 245 -4.32 -28.79 -9.39
N ASP A 246 -4.93 -28.75 -8.22
CA ASP A 246 -4.79 -27.64 -7.27
C ASP A 246 -4.82 -28.16 -5.84
N GLU A 247 -3.86 -27.74 -4.99
CA GLU A 247 -3.77 -28.19 -3.59
C GLU A 247 -4.66 -27.37 -2.65
N TYR A 248 -5.33 -26.34 -3.17
CA TYR A 248 -6.13 -25.40 -2.38
C TYR A 248 -7.62 -25.46 -2.72
N ASP A 249 -8.09 -26.57 -3.28
CA ASP A 249 -9.50 -26.85 -3.61
C ASP A 249 -10.17 -25.79 -4.52
N ARG A 250 -9.41 -25.21 -5.48
CA ARG A 250 -9.91 -24.22 -6.46
C ARG A 250 -10.22 -24.84 -7.82
N VAL A 251 -10.33 -26.15 -7.91
CA VAL A 251 -10.75 -26.87 -9.13
C VAL A 251 -12.27 -26.83 -9.17
N GLU A 252 -12.84 -26.20 -10.19
CA GLU A 252 -14.28 -26.24 -10.50
C GLU A 252 -14.60 -27.39 -11.46
#